data_5067e7c6dbd2ffcca087a55a74d36c11
#
_entry.id   5067e7c6dbd2ffcca087a55a74d36c11
#
_cell.length_a   1.000
_cell.length_b   1.000
_cell.length_c   1.000
_cell.angle_alpha   90.00
_cell.angle_beta   90.00
_cell.angle_gamma   90.00
#
_symmetry.space_group_name_H-M   'P 1'
#
loop_
_entity.id
_entity.type
_entity.pdbx_description
1 polymer ?
#
loop_
_entity_poly.entity_id
_entity_poly.type
_entity_poly.pdbx_seq_one_letter_code
_entity_poly.pdbx_strand_id
1 'polypeptide(L)'
;MDNLEKYIKDNREAFDTVPVPQGSLDRLMAKSRRRSVRHTLRWAVPAVAAAALLVLFVTGYYNNDESRHLNRILEGIARSEVEIMTLVENSYPQDLEAVGNTIRSITAEAIPMYSLLPDELAPKERRKILDEYYGAKLQALGRVKEYYACEMNNEL
;
A
#
# COMPACT_ATOMS: atom_id res chain seq x y z
N MET A 1 -32.65 30.71 -9.66
CA MET A 1 -32.25 29.47 -10.37
C MET A 1 -33.26 29.02 -11.42
N ASP A 2 -34.42 29.65 -11.47
CA ASP A 2 -35.55 29.18 -12.28
C ASP A 2 -35.47 29.47 -13.78
N ASN A 3 -34.71 30.47 -14.22
CA ASN A 3 -34.67 30.87 -15.63
C ASN A 3 -33.86 29.89 -16.52
N LEU A 4 -32.81 29.25 -16.02
CA LEU A 4 -32.00 28.32 -16.80
C LEU A 4 -32.74 26.99 -16.99
N GLU A 5 -33.41 26.53 -15.96
CA GLU A 5 -34.20 25.29 -15.99
C GLU A 5 -35.40 25.40 -16.93
N LYS A 6 -36.06 26.53 -16.89
CA LYS A 6 -37.15 26.87 -17.83
C LYS A 6 -36.62 26.93 -19.26
N TYR A 7 -35.49 27.61 -19.51
CA TYR A 7 -34.89 27.71 -20.84
C TYR A 7 -34.50 26.34 -21.40
N ILE A 8 -33.91 25.45 -20.58
CA ILE A 8 -33.57 24.10 -21.01
C ILE A 8 -34.81 23.28 -21.31
N LYS A 9 -35.88 23.44 -20.54
CA LYS A 9 -37.12 22.71 -20.72
C LYS A 9 -37.88 23.17 -21.99
N ASP A 10 -37.90 24.46 -22.25
CA ASP A 10 -38.57 25.06 -23.41
C ASP A 10 -37.81 24.79 -24.72
N ASN A 11 -36.51 24.54 -24.68
CA ASN A 11 -35.67 24.26 -25.86
C ASN A 11 -35.23 22.80 -25.96
N ARG A 12 -35.85 21.89 -25.23
CA ARG A 12 -35.47 20.48 -25.18
C ARG A 12 -35.41 19.82 -26.55
N GLU A 13 -36.38 20.08 -27.42
CA GLU A 13 -36.42 19.53 -28.78
C GLU A 13 -35.21 19.98 -29.62
N ALA A 14 -34.71 21.20 -29.42
CA ALA A 14 -33.56 21.72 -30.14
C ALA A 14 -32.25 21.03 -29.70
N PHE A 15 -32.17 20.60 -28.44
CA PHE A 15 -31.02 19.84 -27.93
C PHE A 15 -31.06 18.37 -28.36
N ASP A 16 -32.26 17.79 -28.49
CA ASP A 16 -32.42 16.37 -28.87
C ASP A 16 -32.22 16.15 -30.39
N THR A 17 -32.25 17.19 -31.19
CA THR A 17 -32.06 17.10 -32.66
C THR A 17 -30.60 17.11 -33.09
N VAL A 18 -29.68 17.47 -32.23
CA VAL A 18 -28.22 17.43 -32.54
C VAL A 18 -27.70 16.00 -32.43
N PRO A 19 -27.34 15.35 -33.56
CA PRO A 19 -26.82 13.98 -33.51
C PRO A 19 -25.50 13.96 -32.73
N VAL A 20 -25.47 13.23 -31.62
CA VAL A 20 -24.24 13.03 -30.86
C VAL A 20 -23.23 12.30 -31.74
N PRO A 21 -22.03 12.86 -32.00
CA PRO A 21 -21.05 12.20 -32.83
C PRO A 21 -20.76 10.79 -32.34
N GLN A 22 -20.90 9.80 -33.23
CA GLN A 22 -20.60 8.41 -32.92
C GLN A 22 -19.17 8.30 -32.38
N GLY A 23 -19.01 7.68 -31.19
CA GLY A 23 -17.74 7.53 -30.52
C GLY A 23 -17.36 8.63 -29.51
N SER A 24 -18.20 9.66 -29.31
CA SER A 24 -17.95 10.68 -28.27
C SER A 24 -18.03 10.09 -26.86
N LEU A 25 -18.98 9.19 -26.61
CA LEU A 25 -19.13 8.44 -25.37
C LEU A 25 -17.91 7.52 -25.11
N ASP A 26 -17.46 6.82 -26.15
CA ASP A 26 -16.28 5.93 -26.03
C ASP A 26 -15.01 6.71 -25.74
N ARG A 27 -14.85 7.91 -26.34
CA ARG A 27 -13.72 8.81 -26.04
C ARG A 27 -13.78 9.36 -24.61
N LEU A 28 -14.96 9.71 -24.12
CA LEU A 28 -15.14 10.17 -22.73
C LEU A 28 -14.90 9.04 -21.74
N MET A 29 -15.39 7.84 -22.00
CA MET A 29 -15.15 6.67 -21.15
C MET A 29 -13.67 6.23 -21.18
N ALA A 30 -13.02 6.25 -22.34
CA ALA A 30 -11.59 5.96 -22.45
C ALA A 30 -10.72 6.99 -21.72
N LYS A 31 -11.11 8.27 -21.77
CA LYS A 31 -10.41 9.37 -21.08
C LYS A 31 -10.59 9.30 -19.56
N SER A 32 -11.78 8.94 -19.08
CA SER A 32 -12.06 8.74 -17.64
C SER A 32 -11.32 7.52 -17.10
N ARG A 33 -11.28 6.41 -17.85
CA ARG A 33 -10.58 5.18 -17.47
C ARG A 33 -9.06 5.40 -17.37
N ARG A 34 -8.45 6.14 -18.31
CA ARG A 34 -7.00 6.46 -18.26
C ARG A 34 -6.62 7.39 -17.11
N ARG A 35 -7.52 8.28 -16.69
CA ARG A 35 -7.29 9.19 -15.55
C ARG A 35 -7.42 8.48 -14.21
N SER A 36 -8.38 7.57 -14.07
CA SER A 36 -8.62 6.78 -12.87
C SER A 36 -7.44 5.85 -12.55
N VAL A 37 -6.91 5.12 -13.55
CA VAL A 37 -5.84 4.13 -13.34
C VAL A 37 -4.52 4.79 -12.90
N ARG A 38 -4.19 5.98 -13.40
CA ARG A 38 -2.95 6.66 -13.00
C ARG A 38 -3.02 7.30 -11.61
N HIS A 39 -4.22 7.68 -11.15
CA HIS A 39 -4.41 8.27 -9.81
C HIS A 39 -4.49 7.18 -8.74
N THR A 40 -5.13 6.05 -9.03
CA THR A 40 -5.25 4.94 -8.07
C THR A 40 -3.92 4.25 -7.82
N LEU A 41 -3.02 4.16 -8.81
CA LEU A 41 -1.71 3.52 -8.63
C LEU A 41 -0.75 4.36 -7.74
N ARG A 42 -0.85 5.69 -7.79
CA ARG A 42 -0.04 6.58 -6.94
C ARG A 42 -0.50 6.62 -5.47
N TRP A 43 -1.77 6.28 -5.21
CA TRP A 43 -2.34 6.28 -3.85
C TRP A 43 -2.48 4.88 -3.25
N ALA A 44 -2.28 3.83 -4.03
CA ALA A 44 -2.39 2.45 -3.55
C ALA A 44 -1.22 2.05 -2.62
N VAL A 45 -0.03 2.59 -2.84
CA VAL A 45 1.14 2.30 -1.99
C VAL A 45 1.00 2.91 -0.59
N PRO A 46 0.61 4.21 -0.42
CA PRO A 46 0.38 4.76 0.91
C PRO A 46 -0.90 4.24 1.58
N ALA A 47 -1.91 3.78 0.83
CA ALA A 47 -3.17 3.30 1.41
C ALA A 47 -3.00 1.96 2.16
N VAL A 48 -2.12 1.07 1.70
CA VAL A 48 -1.82 -0.20 2.39
C VAL A 48 -1.05 0.07 3.69
N ALA A 49 -0.09 0.99 3.67
CA ALA A 49 0.63 1.41 4.88
C ALA A 49 -0.29 2.14 5.87
N ALA A 50 -1.19 2.98 5.40
CA ALA A 50 -2.16 3.69 6.26
C ALA A 50 -3.20 2.75 6.87
N ALA A 51 -3.65 1.71 6.16
CA ALA A 51 -4.56 0.70 6.71
C ALA A 51 -3.89 -0.13 7.81
N ALA A 52 -2.61 -0.51 7.63
CA ALA A 52 -1.85 -1.20 8.66
C ALA A 52 -1.68 -0.32 9.92
N LEU A 53 -1.39 0.98 9.75
CA LEU A 53 -1.26 1.93 10.86
C LEU A 53 -2.60 2.19 11.57
N LEU A 54 -3.74 2.22 10.87
CA LEU A 54 -5.05 2.38 11.49
C LEU A 54 -5.46 1.17 12.34
N VAL A 55 -5.18 -0.05 11.86
CA VAL A 55 -5.39 -1.28 12.65
C VAL A 55 -4.53 -1.26 13.91
N LEU A 56 -3.27 -0.80 13.81
CA LEU A 56 -2.35 -0.64 14.94
C LEU A 56 -2.82 0.42 15.95
N PHE A 57 -3.42 1.52 15.49
CA PHE A 57 -3.91 2.58 16.36
C PHE A 57 -5.14 2.14 17.16
N VAL A 58 -6.04 1.37 16.56
CA VAL A 58 -7.26 0.87 17.23
C VAL A 58 -6.95 -0.25 18.23
N THR A 59 -5.97 -1.12 17.94
CA THR A 59 -5.57 -2.20 18.85
C THR A 59 -4.59 -1.75 19.94
N GLY A 60 -3.78 -0.70 19.68
CA GLY A 60 -2.78 -0.18 20.65
C GLY A 60 -3.36 0.51 21.89
N TYR A 61 -4.66 0.78 21.90
CA TYR A 61 -5.30 1.45 23.03
C TYR A 61 -5.66 0.52 24.21
N TYR A 62 -5.63 -0.80 23.99
CA TYR A 62 -6.21 -1.74 24.95
C TYR A 62 -5.25 -2.67 25.70
N ASN A 63 -3.94 -2.76 25.38
CA ASN A 63 -3.06 -3.65 26.17
C ASN A 63 -1.57 -3.23 26.17
N ASN A 64 -1.02 -3.01 27.36
CA ASN A 64 -0.01 -2.01 27.62
C ASN A 64 1.46 -2.31 27.27
N ASP A 65 1.94 -3.53 27.16
CA ASP A 65 3.36 -3.82 26.91
C ASP A 65 3.61 -4.70 25.68
N GLU A 66 2.76 -5.68 25.44
CA GLU A 66 2.85 -6.59 24.29
C GLU A 66 2.58 -5.84 22.99
N SER A 67 1.57 -4.98 22.98
CA SER A 67 1.22 -4.15 21.84
C SER A 67 2.32 -3.15 21.47
N ARG A 68 2.99 -2.57 22.45
CA ARG A 68 4.14 -1.66 22.21
C ARG A 68 5.33 -2.36 21.62
N HIS A 69 5.57 -3.61 22.02
CA HIS A 69 6.64 -4.41 21.47
C HIS A 69 6.38 -4.82 20.04
N LEU A 70 5.20 -5.36 19.77
CA LEU A 70 4.75 -5.70 18.42
C LEU A 70 4.80 -4.47 17.48
N ASN A 71 4.29 -3.32 17.93
CA ASN A 71 4.31 -2.09 17.16
C ASN A 71 5.74 -1.68 16.77
N ARG A 72 6.71 -1.81 17.68
CA ARG A 72 8.13 -1.51 17.37
C ARG A 72 8.69 -2.43 16.29
N ILE A 73 8.35 -3.72 16.33
CA ILE A 73 8.81 -4.68 15.32
C ILE A 73 8.18 -4.35 13.96
N LEU A 74 6.87 -4.12 13.92
CA LEU A 74 6.16 -3.77 12.68
C LEU A 74 6.62 -2.43 12.10
N GLU A 75 6.91 -1.44 12.96
CA GLU A 75 7.53 -0.18 12.55
C GLU A 75 8.94 -0.41 11.98
N GLY A 76 9.70 -1.34 12.57
CA GLY A 76 11.01 -1.76 12.06
C GLY A 76 10.92 -2.37 10.67
N ILE A 77 9.93 -3.24 10.42
CA ILE A 77 9.68 -3.82 9.09
C ILE A 77 9.34 -2.71 8.08
N ALA A 78 8.36 -1.84 8.41
CA ALA A 78 7.96 -0.77 7.53
C ALA A 78 9.11 0.20 7.20
N ARG A 79 9.95 0.51 8.19
CA ARG A 79 11.15 1.33 7.98
C ARG A 79 12.15 0.65 7.05
N SER A 80 12.40 -0.65 7.26
CA SER A 80 13.32 -1.42 6.40
C SER A 80 12.82 -1.49 4.96
N GLU A 81 11.51 -1.65 4.74
CA GLU A 81 10.90 -1.61 3.40
C GLU A 81 11.19 -0.28 2.70
N VAL A 82 10.95 0.85 3.38
CA VAL A 82 11.19 2.19 2.84
C VAL A 82 12.66 2.41 2.54
N GLU A 83 13.55 2.00 3.43
CA GLU A 83 15.00 2.14 3.24
C GLU A 83 15.50 1.35 2.03
N ILE A 84 15.05 0.09 1.85
CA ILE A 84 15.41 -0.74 0.70
C ILE A 84 14.89 -0.12 -0.59
N MET A 85 13.62 0.27 -0.61
CA MET A 85 13.01 0.88 -1.81
C MET A 85 13.72 2.18 -2.20
N THR A 86 14.08 3.02 -1.23
CA THR A 86 14.84 4.25 -1.48
C THR A 86 16.25 3.97 -1.99
N LEU A 87 16.93 2.96 -1.44
CA LEU A 87 18.25 2.55 -1.89
C LEU A 87 18.21 2.09 -3.36
N VAL A 88 17.24 1.22 -3.70
CA VAL A 88 17.10 0.67 -5.04
C VAL A 88 16.64 1.73 -6.04
N GLU A 89 15.71 2.61 -5.67
CA GLU A 89 15.26 3.71 -6.53
C GLU A 89 16.42 4.63 -6.95
N ASN A 90 17.35 4.89 -6.03
CA ASN A 90 18.49 5.78 -6.28
C ASN A 90 19.63 5.11 -7.04
N SER A 91 19.86 3.81 -6.85
CA SER A 91 21.04 3.12 -7.38
C SER A 91 20.71 2.14 -8.52
N TYR A 92 19.54 1.49 -8.47
CA TYR A 92 19.14 0.42 -9.39
C TYR A 92 17.67 0.56 -9.82
N PRO A 93 17.27 1.67 -10.47
CA PRO A 93 15.87 1.93 -10.81
C PRO A 93 15.22 0.87 -11.69
N GLN A 94 16.00 0.12 -12.47
CA GLN A 94 15.53 -1.01 -13.28
C GLN A 94 15.05 -2.20 -12.44
N ASP A 95 15.55 -2.36 -11.22
CA ASP A 95 15.23 -3.48 -10.32
C ASP A 95 14.07 -3.17 -9.36
N LEU A 96 13.56 -1.94 -9.38
CA LEU A 96 12.57 -1.45 -8.44
C LEU A 96 11.32 -2.34 -8.35
N GLU A 97 10.82 -2.82 -9.49
CA GLU A 97 9.65 -3.70 -9.53
C GLU A 97 9.97 -5.09 -8.96
N ALA A 98 11.11 -5.67 -9.31
CA ALA A 98 11.54 -6.98 -8.83
C ALA A 98 11.76 -6.96 -7.31
N VAL A 99 12.42 -5.91 -6.80
CA VAL A 99 12.64 -5.72 -5.36
C VAL A 99 11.33 -5.49 -4.63
N GLY A 100 10.43 -4.66 -5.17
CA GLY A 100 9.11 -4.44 -4.60
C GLY A 100 8.29 -5.73 -4.48
N ASN A 101 8.37 -6.61 -5.48
CA ASN A 101 7.73 -7.93 -5.44
C ASN A 101 8.39 -8.84 -4.39
N THR A 102 9.72 -8.80 -4.27
CA THR A 102 10.47 -9.56 -3.27
C THR A 102 10.10 -9.12 -1.85
N ILE A 103 10.12 -7.81 -1.58
CA ILE A 103 9.69 -7.24 -0.29
C ILE A 103 8.27 -7.69 0.03
N ARG A 104 7.35 -7.54 -0.93
CA ARG A 104 5.95 -7.96 -0.75
C ARG A 104 5.83 -9.44 -0.42
N SER A 105 6.62 -10.31 -1.06
CA SER A 105 6.59 -11.75 -0.77
C SER A 105 7.06 -12.08 0.65
N ILE A 106 7.98 -11.28 1.22
CA ILE A 106 8.48 -11.44 2.58
C ILE A 106 7.47 -10.91 3.60
N THR A 107 6.85 -9.75 3.32
CA THR A 107 6.08 -8.99 4.33
C THR A 107 4.58 -9.23 4.25
N ALA A 108 4.03 -9.62 3.08
CA ALA A 108 2.61 -9.83 2.91
C ALA A 108 2.06 -10.92 3.85
N GLU A 109 0.97 -10.59 4.50
CA GLU A 109 0.20 -11.50 5.34
C GLU A 109 -1.28 -11.38 4.98
N ALA A 110 -1.91 -12.51 4.67
CA ALA A 110 -3.36 -12.56 4.45
C ALA A 110 -4.11 -12.28 5.77
N ILE A 111 -3.59 -12.84 6.86
CA ILE A 111 -4.06 -12.64 8.24
C ILE A 111 -2.83 -12.39 9.11
N PRO A 112 -2.78 -11.30 9.88
CA PRO A 112 -1.65 -11.02 10.75
C PRO A 112 -1.39 -12.15 11.75
N MET A 113 -0.12 -12.56 11.93
CA MET A 113 0.26 -13.67 12.80
C MET A 113 -0.26 -13.52 14.23
N TYR A 114 -0.27 -12.31 14.77
CA TYR A 114 -0.75 -12.04 16.12
C TYR A 114 -2.25 -12.39 16.32
N SER A 115 -3.06 -12.32 15.26
CA SER A 115 -4.49 -12.67 15.32
C SER A 115 -4.77 -14.17 15.17
N LEU A 116 -3.76 -14.93 14.77
CA LEU A 116 -3.84 -16.38 14.66
C LEU A 116 -3.43 -17.10 15.95
N LEU A 117 -2.80 -16.39 16.89
CA LEU A 117 -2.36 -16.97 18.16
C LEU A 117 -3.56 -17.19 19.09
N PRO A 118 -3.67 -18.37 19.72
CA PRO A 118 -4.70 -18.65 20.71
C PRO A 118 -4.64 -17.68 21.90
N ASP A 119 -5.81 -17.28 22.41
CA ASP A 119 -5.90 -16.37 23.56
C ASP A 119 -5.40 -17.00 24.86
N GLU A 120 -5.38 -18.34 24.93
CA GLU A 120 -4.94 -19.11 26.09
C GLU A 120 -3.41 -19.16 26.24
N LEU A 121 -2.65 -18.76 25.23
CA LEU A 121 -1.18 -18.73 25.30
C LEU A 121 -0.70 -17.74 26.34
N ALA A 122 0.29 -18.17 27.14
CA ALA A 122 0.94 -17.29 28.10
C ALA A 122 1.58 -16.09 27.35
N PRO A 123 1.52 -14.86 27.92
CA PRO A 123 2.05 -13.65 27.26
C PRO A 123 3.53 -13.79 26.83
N LYS A 124 4.36 -14.51 27.60
CA LYS A 124 5.75 -14.76 27.26
C LYS A 124 5.94 -15.67 26.04
N GLU A 125 5.09 -16.68 25.92
CA GLU A 125 5.14 -17.62 24.78
C GLU A 125 4.64 -16.95 23.51
N ARG A 126 3.53 -16.19 23.61
CA ARG A 126 2.99 -15.40 22.51
C ARG A 126 4.05 -14.44 21.99
N ARG A 127 4.70 -13.68 22.88
CA ARG A 127 5.78 -12.76 22.53
C ARG A 127 6.94 -13.48 21.83
N LYS A 128 7.37 -14.64 22.32
CA LYS A 128 8.46 -15.42 21.73
C LYS A 128 8.12 -15.83 20.28
N ILE A 129 6.89 -16.32 20.05
CA ILE A 129 6.44 -16.71 18.70
C ILE A 129 6.43 -15.49 17.76
N LEU A 130 5.93 -14.34 18.22
CA LEU A 130 5.89 -13.12 17.43
C LEU A 130 7.30 -12.60 17.13
N ASP A 131 8.23 -12.64 18.11
CA ASP A 131 9.62 -12.25 17.94
C ASP A 131 10.34 -13.14 16.91
N GLU A 132 10.14 -14.45 16.97
CA GLU A 132 10.71 -15.40 16.01
C GLU A 132 10.16 -15.17 14.60
N TYR A 133 8.84 -15.03 14.47
CA TYR A 133 8.18 -14.87 13.18
C TYR A 133 8.53 -13.53 12.50
N TYR A 134 8.33 -12.42 13.18
CA TYR A 134 8.64 -11.10 12.63
C TYR A 134 10.13 -10.81 12.58
N GLY A 135 10.91 -11.39 13.49
CA GLY A 135 12.37 -11.34 13.45
C GLY A 135 12.95 -12.00 12.21
N ALA A 136 12.38 -13.14 11.77
CA ALA A 136 12.76 -13.79 10.52
C ALA A 136 12.48 -12.89 9.30
N LYS A 137 11.35 -12.18 9.28
CA LYS A 137 11.04 -11.22 8.23
C LYS A 137 12.01 -10.05 8.19
N LEU A 138 12.34 -9.46 9.35
CA LEU A 138 13.34 -8.39 9.46
C LEU A 138 14.72 -8.87 8.98
N GLN A 139 15.12 -10.10 9.32
CA GLN A 139 16.38 -10.66 8.86
C GLN A 139 16.38 -10.86 7.33
N ALA A 140 15.26 -11.32 6.75
CA ALA A 140 15.13 -11.46 5.31
C ALA A 140 15.24 -10.11 4.59
N LEU A 141 14.58 -9.07 5.10
CA LEU A 141 14.72 -7.71 4.59
C LEU A 141 16.17 -7.19 4.72
N GLY A 142 16.83 -7.48 5.85
CA GLY A 142 18.23 -7.15 6.05
C GLY A 142 19.14 -7.73 4.96
N ARG A 143 18.94 -8.99 4.58
CA ARG A 143 19.71 -9.63 3.49
C ARG A 143 19.46 -8.96 2.13
N VAL A 144 18.23 -8.58 1.83
CA VAL A 144 17.91 -7.83 0.61
C VAL A 144 18.66 -6.49 0.60
N LYS A 145 18.64 -5.77 1.71
CA LYS A 145 19.35 -4.50 1.86
C LYS A 145 20.86 -4.67 1.69
N GLU A 146 21.45 -5.66 2.33
CA GLU A 146 22.89 -5.96 2.24
C GLU A 146 23.30 -6.30 0.81
N TYR A 147 22.50 -7.08 0.09
CA TYR A 147 22.78 -7.43 -1.30
C TYR A 147 22.96 -6.18 -2.16
N TYR A 148 22.00 -5.25 -2.15
CA TYR A 148 22.08 -4.02 -2.93
C TYR A 148 23.13 -3.03 -2.41
N ALA A 149 23.41 -3.00 -1.11
CA ALA A 149 24.47 -2.18 -0.57
C ALA A 149 25.89 -2.70 -0.95
N CYS A 150 26.07 -4.03 -1.07
CA CYS A 150 27.33 -4.62 -1.50
C CYS A 150 27.56 -4.41 -3.01
N GLU A 151 26.55 -4.53 -3.84
CA GLU A 151 26.68 -4.26 -5.29
C GLU A 151 27.14 -2.83 -5.53
N MET A 152 26.59 -1.85 -4.82
CA MET A 152 26.98 -0.44 -4.93
C MET A 152 28.47 -0.21 -4.62
N ASN A 153 29.06 -0.97 -3.68
CA ASN A 153 30.47 -0.85 -3.32
C ASN A 153 31.43 -1.54 -4.33
N ASN A 154 30.91 -2.44 -5.17
CA ASN A 154 31.73 -3.15 -6.16
C ASN A 154 31.78 -2.45 -7.50
N GLU A 155 30.92 -1.44 -7.75
CA GLU A 155 30.89 -0.65 -8.98
C GLU A 155 31.71 0.66 -8.90
N LEU A 156 32.30 0.98 -7.74
CA LEU A 156 33.22 2.11 -7.50
C LEU A 156 34.66 1.66 -7.57
#